data_5356547f008ac22d6e724d1b9aa463bc
#
_entry.id   5356547f008ac22d6e724d1b9aa463bc
#
_cell.length_a   1.000
_cell.length_b   1.000
_cell.length_c   1.000
_cell.angle_alpha   90.00
_cell.angle_beta   90.00
_cell.angle_gamma   90.00
#
_symmetry.space_group_name_H-M   'P 1'
#
loop_
_entity.id
_entity.type
_entity.pdbx_description
1 polymer ?
#
loop_
_entity_poly.entity_id
_entity_poly.type
_entity_poly.pdbx_seq_one_letter_code
_entity_poly.pdbx_strand_id
1 'polypeptide(L)'
;MIILSDKTILGSVGIAEHEGFITNLYFSRYLVPERATDGDSSLLREAFRQLRAYLAGQLTVFSLPLDPAGTPFMREVWRHVASVPYGMTASYRDIAIACGNPKAVRAVGMANRRNPIPLFIPCHRIIGSDGKLTGYRGGLHMKQRLLDLERCR
;
A
#
# COMPACT_ATOMS: atom_id res chain seq x y z
N MET A 1 -12.34 10.00 11.37
CA MET A 1 -11.22 9.85 10.43
C MET A 1 -10.91 11.20 9.82
N ILE A 2 -9.69 11.67 9.98
CA ILE A 2 -9.22 12.88 9.31
C ILE A 2 -8.32 12.51 8.14
N ILE A 3 -8.38 13.32 7.09
CA ILE A 3 -7.63 13.07 5.86
C ILE A 3 -6.90 14.35 5.42
N LEU A 4 -5.64 14.21 5.05
CA LEU A 4 -4.86 15.25 4.42
C LEU A 4 -4.60 14.83 2.97
N SER A 5 -4.89 15.71 2.03
CA SER A 5 -4.67 15.46 0.61
C SER A 5 -3.63 16.44 0.07
N ASP A 6 -2.73 15.94 -0.77
CA ASP A 6 -1.72 16.77 -1.40
C ASP A 6 -1.29 16.16 -2.73
N LYS A 7 -0.66 16.96 -3.56
CA LYS A 7 -0.11 16.52 -4.84
C LYS A 7 1.26 15.89 -4.66
N THR A 8 1.48 14.81 -5.38
CA THR A 8 2.76 14.10 -5.45
C THR A 8 3.10 13.84 -6.92
N ILE A 9 4.26 13.27 -7.19
CA ILE A 9 4.59 12.83 -8.55
C ILE A 9 3.67 11.71 -9.06
N LEU A 10 2.93 11.07 -8.18
CA LEU A 10 1.90 10.09 -8.55
C LEU A 10 0.52 10.73 -8.78
N GLY A 11 0.42 12.04 -8.65
CA GLY A 11 -0.83 12.78 -8.66
C GLY A 11 -1.32 13.09 -7.26
N SER A 12 -2.60 13.39 -7.14
CA SER A 12 -3.22 13.71 -5.84
C SER A 12 -3.33 12.46 -4.98
N VAL A 13 -2.87 12.54 -3.75
CA VAL A 13 -2.92 11.45 -2.77
C VAL A 13 -3.58 11.96 -1.49
N GLY A 14 -4.49 11.17 -0.93
CA GLY A 14 -5.08 11.43 0.38
C GLY A 14 -4.60 10.37 1.38
N ILE A 15 -4.15 10.80 2.55
CA ILE A 15 -3.76 9.91 3.64
C ILE A 15 -4.66 10.19 4.82
N ALA A 16 -5.25 9.13 5.37
CA ALA A 16 -6.19 9.23 6.48
C ALA A 16 -5.63 8.63 7.75
N GLU A 17 -5.96 9.24 8.88
CA GLU A 17 -5.64 8.71 10.20
C GLU A 17 -6.88 8.60 11.08
N HIS A 18 -6.80 7.71 12.04
CA HIS A 18 -7.79 7.55 13.10
C HIS A 18 -7.07 7.08 14.38
N GLU A 19 -7.30 7.79 15.47
CA GLU A 19 -6.75 7.44 16.80
C GLU A 19 -5.24 7.18 16.81
N GLY A 20 -4.47 7.96 16.06
CA GLY A 20 -3.02 7.88 16.03
C GLY A 20 -2.44 6.84 15.09
N PHE A 21 -3.26 6.24 14.22
CA PHE A 21 -2.83 5.27 13.22
C PHE A 21 -3.20 5.72 11.82
N ILE A 22 -2.34 5.44 10.85
CA ILE A 22 -2.68 5.58 9.43
C ILE A 22 -3.63 4.43 9.09
N THR A 23 -4.77 4.75 8.52
CA THR A 23 -5.81 3.76 8.21
C THR A 23 -6.05 3.57 6.72
N ASN A 24 -5.80 4.60 5.92
CA ASN A 24 -6.09 4.58 4.48
C ASN A 24 -5.13 5.47 3.71
N LEU A 25 -4.90 5.09 2.45
CA LEU A 25 -4.28 5.94 1.44
C LEU A 25 -5.14 5.86 0.17
N TYR A 26 -5.52 7.02 -0.36
CA TYR A 26 -6.38 7.13 -1.54
C TYR A 26 -5.63 7.79 -2.69
N PHE A 27 -5.71 7.19 -3.88
CA PHE A 27 -5.11 7.75 -5.10
C PHE A 27 -6.04 8.74 -5.82
N SER A 28 -7.27 8.92 -5.32
CA SER A 28 -8.25 9.80 -5.94
C SER A 28 -9.21 10.35 -4.89
N ARG A 29 -9.58 11.62 -5.05
CA ARG A 29 -10.61 12.24 -4.21
C ARG A 29 -11.96 11.54 -4.31
N TYR A 30 -12.25 10.92 -5.45
CA TYR A 30 -13.50 10.19 -5.66
C TYR A 30 -13.61 8.93 -4.81
N LEU A 31 -12.48 8.41 -4.31
CA LEU A 31 -12.45 7.22 -3.46
C LEU A 31 -12.55 7.56 -1.97
N VAL A 32 -12.44 8.83 -1.61
CA VAL A 32 -12.50 9.27 -0.21
C VAL A 32 -13.95 9.21 0.28
N PRO A 33 -14.23 8.53 1.41
CA PRO A 33 -15.58 8.48 1.96
C PRO A 33 -16.08 9.87 2.39
N GLU A 34 -17.38 10.11 2.24
CA GLU A 34 -18.00 11.38 2.67
C GLU A 34 -17.83 11.64 4.17
N ARG A 35 -17.75 10.56 4.97
CA ARG A 35 -17.54 10.67 6.43
C ARG A 35 -16.15 11.16 6.82
N ALA A 36 -15.21 11.20 5.89
CA ALA A 36 -13.85 11.69 6.16
C ALA A 36 -13.88 13.21 6.28
N THR A 37 -13.18 13.74 7.26
CA THR A 37 -13.07 15.18 7.49
C THR A 37 -11.67 15.63 7.08
N ASP A 38 -11.59 16.66 6.25
CA ASP A 38 -10.30 17.28 5.91
C ASP A 38 -9.64 17.80 7.19
N GLY A 39 -8.36 17.52 7.33
CA GLY A 39 -7.63 17.92 8.52
C GLY A 39 -6.14 17.75 8.35
N ASP A 40 -5.40 18.16 9.36
CA ASP A 40 -3.94 18.08 9.42
C ASP A 40 -3.54 17.54 10.79
N SER A 41 -2.42 16.86 10.83
CA SER A 41 -1.82 16.37 12.06
C SER A 41 -0.33 16.13 11.84
N SER A 42 0.40 16.03 12.95
CA SER A 42 1.82 15.70 12.87
C SER A 42 2.06 14.34 12.23
N LEU A 43 1.19 13.37 12.51
CA LEU A 43 1.29 12.03 11.90
C LEU A 43 1.06 12.09 10.38
N LEU A 44 0.03 12.80 9.91
CA LEU A 44 -0.23 12.93 8.47
C LEU A 44 0.90 13.67 7.76
N ARG A 45 1.45 14.71 8.37
CA ARG A 45 2.61 15.42 7.80
C ARG A 45 3.83 14.52 7.72
N GLU A 46 4.09 13.71 8.74
CA GLU A 46 5.19 12.74 8.73
C GLU A 46 4.97 11.66 7.66
N ALA A 47 3.73 11.19 7.49
CA ALA A 47 3.39 10.23 6.45
C ALA A 47 3.70 10.80 5.05
N PHE A 48 3.33 12.04 4.77
CA PHE A 48 3.66 12.69 3.49
C PHE A 48 5.16 12.92 3.34
N ARG A 49 5.86 13.29 4.41
CA ARG A 49 7.30 13.45 4.38
C ARG A 49 7.98 12.14 3.96
N GLN A 50 7.58 11.03 4.57
CA GLN A 50 8.12 9.71 4.23
C GLN A 50 7.74 9.29 2.82
N LEU A 51 6.50 9.52 2.41
CA LEU A 51 6.05 9.21 1.06
C LEU A 51 6.88 9.95 0.01
N ARG A 52 7.08 11.26 0.19
CA ARG A 52 7.89 12.06 -0.74
C ARG A 52 9.35 11.60 -0.77
N ALA A 53 9.92 11.28 0.38
CA ALA A 53 11.28 10.75 0.47
C ALA A 53 11.40 9.40 -0.27
N TYR A 54 10.41 8.53 -0.13
CA TYR A 54 10.36 7.27 -0.86
C TYR A 54 10.28 7.51 -2.38
N LEU A 55 9.39 8.39 -2.82
CA LEU A 55 9.22 8.70 -4.24
C LEU A 55 10.46 9.38 -4.84
N ALA A 56 11.21 10.10 -4.02
CA ALA A 56 12.50 10.70 -4.43
C ALA A 56 13.66 9.71 -4.37
N GLY A 57 13.41 8.47 -3.97
CA GLY A 57 14.44 7.45 -3.84
C GLY A 57 15.35 7.62 -2.62
N GLN A 58 14.92 8.35 -1.63
CA GLN A 58 15.71 8.67 -0.42
C GLN A 58 15.30 7.85 0.80
N LEU A 59 14.19 7.11 0.71
CA LEU A 59 13.66 6.28 1.80
C LEU A 59 13.27 4.92 1.24
N THR A 60 13.66 3.85 1.91
CA THR A 60 13.35 2.48 1.49
C THR A 60 12.42 1.75 2.46
N VAL A 61 12.29 2.24 3.68
CA VAL A 61 11.46 1.63 4.73
C VAL A 61 10.61 2.71 5.38
N PHE A 62 9.30 2.48 5.43
CA PHE A 62 8.39 3.36 6.16
C PHE A 62 8.36 2.99 7.64
N SER A 63 8.28 4.00 8.50
CA SER A 63 8.17 3.83 9.95
C SER A 63 6.94 4.58 10.46
N LEU A 64 5.76 4.08 10.10
CA LEU A 64 4.46 4.69 10.42
C LEU A 64 3.58 3.68 11.15
N PRO A 65 2.80 4.11 12.14
CA PRO A 65 1.82 3.23 12.76
C PRO A 65 0.66 3.01 11.79
N LEU A 66 0.46 1.77 11.35
CA LEU A 66 -0.58 1.39 10.39
C LEU A 66 -1.65 0.54 11.08
N ASP A 67 -2.91 0.81 10.77
CA ASP A 67 -4.04 0.02 11.23
C ASP A 67 -5.04 -0.21 10.10
N PRO A 68 -4.75 -1.16 9.20
CA PRO A 68 -5.65 -1.50 8.10
C PRO A 68 -6.87 -2.27 8.61
N ALA A 69 -8.07 -1.80 8.28
CA ALA A 69 -9.30 -2.50 8.62
C ALA A 69 -9.58 -3.62 7.62
N GLY A 70 -9.86 -4.82 8.12
CA GLY A 70 -10.17 -5.97 7.29
C GLY A 70 -10.42 -7.21 8.13
N THR A 71 -10.75 -8.31 7.45
CA THR A 71 -10.93 -9.60 8.10
C THR A 71 -9.61 -10.12 8.66
N PRO A 72 -9.64 -11.09 9.59
CA PRO A 72 -8.40 -11.70 10.09
C PRO A 72 -7.50 -12.26 8.97
N PHE A 73 -8.10 -12.88 7.95
CA PHE A 73 -7.34 -13.39 6.80
C PHE A 73 -6.69 -12.26 6.00
N MET A 74 -7.43 -11.18 5.73
CA MET A 74 -6.88 -10.02 5.00
C MET A 74 -5.71 -9.40 5.77
N ARG A 75 -5.85 -9.22 7.07
CA ARG A 75 -4.77 -8.68 7.93
C ARG A 75 -3.53 -9.57 7.90
N GLU A 76 -3.74 -10.88 7.90
CA GLU A 76 -2.64 -11.85 7.78
C GLU A 76 -1.92 -11.71 6.44
N VAL A 77 -2.68 -11.60 5.34
CA VAL A 77 -2.10 -11.35 4.01
C VAL A 77 -1.29 -10.06 4.00
N TRP A 78 -1.85 -8.97 4.51
CA TRP A 78 -1.15 -7.68 4.50
C TRP A 78 0.10 -7.69 5.36
N ARG A 79 0.11 -8.45 6.45
CA ARG A 79 1.30 -8.63 7.28
C ARG A 79 2.44 -9.28 6.48
N HIS A 80 2.13 -10.32 5.70
CA HIS A 80 3.13 -10.96 4.85
C HIS A 80 3.54 -10.06 3.67
N VAL A 81 2.60 -9.34 3.09
CA VAL A 81 2.92 -8.36 2.04
C VAL A 81 3.87 -7.29 2.57
N ALA A 82 3.64 -6.80 3.79
CA ALA A 82 4.49 -5.79 4.41
C ALA A 82 5.92 -6.29 4.66
N SER A 83 6.12 -7.61 4.74
CA SER A 83 7.44 -8.20 4.94
C SER A 83 8.27 -8.34 3.67
N VAL A 84 7.69 -8.10 2.49
CA VAL A 84 8.43 -8.14 1.23
C VAL A 84 9.36 -6.93 1.15
N PRO A 85 10.69 -7.13 1.09
CA PRO A 85 11.64 -6.02 1.15
C PRO A 85 11.59 -5.11 -0.06
N TYR A 86 12.05 -3.88 0.14
CA TYR A 86 12.27 -2.91 -0.94
C TYR A 86 13.15 -3.52 -2.04
N GLY A 87 12.76 -3.30 -3.29
CA GLY A 87 13.50 -3.81 -4.44
C GLY A 87 13.26 -5.29 -4.75
N MET A 88 12.39 -5.96 -3.99
CA MET A 88 12.06 -7.36 -4.19
C MET A 88 10.58 -7.52 -4.54
N THR A 89 10.26 -8.67 -5.12
CA THR A 89 8.88 -9.06 -5.42
C THR A 89 8.58 -10.42 -4.83
N ALA A 90 7.30 -10.70 -4.62
CA ALA A 90 6.80 -12.02 -4.26
C ALA A 90 5.58 -12.32 -5.12
N SER A 91 5.28 -13.59 -5.33
CA SER A 91 4.07 -13.99 -6.04
C SER A 91 2.88 -14.08 -5.07
N TYR A 92 1.67 -14.07 -5.62
CA TYR A 92 0.47 -14.36 -4.82
C TYR A 92 0.57 -15.73 -4.16
N ARG A 93 1.18 -16.69 -4.85
CA ARG A 93 1.41 -18.03 -4.31
C ARG A 93 2.38 -18.00 -3.13
N ASP A 94 3.45 -17.23 -3.22
CA ASP A 94 4.41 -17.09 -2.10
C ASP A 94 3.70 -16.58 -0.85
N ILE A 95 2.81 -15.61 -0.99
CA ILE A 95 2.03 -15.09 0.12
C ILE A 95 1.04 -16.13 0.65
N ALA A 96 0.38 -16.89 -0.24
CA ALA A 96 -0.53 -17.94 0.16
C ALA A 96 0.20 -19.02 0.99
N ILE A 97 1.38 -19.42 0.56
CA ILE A 97 2.24 -20.37 1.28
C ILE A 97 2.61 -19.80 2.66
N ALA A 98 3.02 -18.53 2.71
CA ALA A 98 3.35 -17.87 3.98
C ALA A 98 2.16 -17.82 4.94
N CYS A 99 0.94 -17.68 4.42
CA CYS A 99 -0.29 -17.75 5.22
C CYS A 99 -0.68 -19.18 5.63
N GLY A 100 0.10 -20.18 5.24
CA GLY A 100 -0.17 -21.58 5.58
C GLY A 100 -1.20 -22.28 4.69
N ASN A 101 -1.61 -21.66 3.58
CA ASN A 101 -2.59 -22.23 2.67
C ASN A 101 -2.22 -21.96 1.20
N PRO A 102 -1.44 -22.89 0.57
CA PRO A 102 -1.02 -22.72 -0.83
C PRO A 102 -2.18 -22.65 -1.84
N LYS A 103 -3.37 -23.11 -1.45
CA LYS A 103 -4.57 -23.09 -2.30
C LYS A 103 -5.31 -21.77 -2.26
N ALA A 104 -4.94 -20.85 -1.37
CA ALA A 104 -5.64 -19.59 -1.16
C ALA A 104 -5.17 -18.46 -2.10
N VAL A 105 -4.61 -18.78 -3.26
CA VAL A 105 -4.03 -17.78 -4.19
C VAL A 105 -5.05 -16.72 -4.61
N ARG A 106 -6.30 -17.13 -4.92
CA ARG A 106 -7.35 -16.16 -5.31
C ARG A 106 -7.75 -15.27 -4.15
N ALA A 107 -7.89 -15.83 -2.95
CA ALA A 107 -8.23 -15.06 -1.76
C ALA A 107 -7.12 -14.08 -1.39
N VAL A 108 -5.86 -14.47 -1.57
CA VAL A 108 -4.70 -13.58 -1.41
C VAL A 108 -4.74 -12.45 -2.43
N GLY A 109 -5.01 -12.76 -3.69
CA GLY A 109 -5.14 -11.74 -4.74
C GLY A 109 -6.23 -10.71 -4.43
N MET A 110 -7.36 -11.17 -3.92
CA MET A 110 -8.45 -10.28 -3.52
C MET A 110 -8.06 -9.42 -2.31
N ALA A 111 -7.44 -10.02 -1.30
CA ALA A 111 -6.96 -9.27 -0.13
C ALA A 111 -5.92 -8.21 -0.52
N ASN A 112 -5.01 -8.58 -1.42
CA ASN A 112 -3.99 -7.65 -1.93
C ASN A 112 -4.64 -6.46 -2.63
N ARG A 113 -5.66 -6.68 -3.45
CA ARG A 113 -6.42 -5.63 -4.13
C ARG A 113 -7.19 -4.73 -3.15
N ARG A 114 -7.64 -5.28 -2.04
CA ARG A 114 -8.42 -4.56 -1.02
C ARG A 114 -7.56 -3.88 0.04
N ASN A 115 -6.25 -3.89 -0.12
CA ASN A 115 -5.34 -3.20 0.78
C ASN A 115 -5.76 -1.73 0.92
N PRO A 116 -6.13 -1.28 2.14
CA PRO A 116 -6.59 0.11 2.33
C PRO A 116 -5.44 1.12 2.40
N ILE A 117 -4.19 0.66 2.54
CA ILE A 117 -3.03 1.54 2.73
C ILE A 117 -1.94 1.20 1.70
N PRO A 118 -2.24 1.28 0.39
CA PRO A 118 -1.23 0.98 -0.62
C PRO A 118 -0.01 1.90 -0.45
N LEU A 119 1.13 1.51 -0.98
CA LEU A 119 2.46 2.10 -0.80
C LEU A 119 3.05 1.78 0.57
N PHE A 120 2.39 2.14 1.66
CA PHE A 120 2.87 1.84 3.02
C PHE A 120 2.78 0.34 3.33
N ILE A 121 1.74 -0.34 2.83
CA ILE A 121 1.70 -1.79 2.72
C ILE A 121 1.96 -2.09 1.23
N PRO A 122 3.13 -2.63 0.87
CA PRO A 122 3.62 -2.58 -0.51
C PRO A 122 3.01 -3.63 -1.42
N CYS A 123 1.70 -3.55 -1.64
CA CYS A 123 0.99 -4.50 -2.50
C CYS A 123 1.45 -4.44 -3.97
N HIS A 124 2.13 -3.37 -4.38
CA HIS A 124 2.75 -3.28 -5.70
C HIS A 124 3.90 -4.29 -5.90
N ARG A 125 4.47 -4.84 -4.82
CA ARG A 125 5.53 -5.85 -4.87
C ARG A 125 5.01 -7.27 -5.11
N ILE A 126 3.68 -7.46 -5.14
CA ILE A 126 3.07 -8.77 -5.35
C ILE A 126 2.68 -8.90 -6.82
N ILE A 127 3.21 -9.94 -7.47
CA ILE A 127 3.05 -10.18 -8.92
C ILE A 127 2.57 -11.60 -9.16
N GLY A 128 2.16 -11.90 -10.40
CA GLY A 128 1.81 -13.27 -10.78
C GLY A 128 3.01 -14.20 -10.72
N SER A 129 2.78 -15.50 -10.54
CA SER A 129 3.85 -16.52 -10.52
C SER A 129 4.60 -16.59 -11.86
N ASP A 130 3.97 -16.16 -12.95
CA ASP A 130 4.58 -16.04 -14.27
C ASP A 130 5.38 -14.73 -14.47
N GLY A 131 5.47 -13.90 -13.42
CA GLY A 131 6.15 -12.60 -13.45
C GLY A 131 5.31 -11.48 -14.03
N LYS A 132 4.07 -11.73 -14.43
CA LYS A 132 3.19 -10.70 -15.00
C LYS A 132 2.60 -9.80 -13.93
N LEU A 133 2.46 -8.52 -14.28
CA LEU A 133 1.77 -7.56 -13.44
C LEU A 133 0.27 -7.78 -13.53
N THR A 134 -0.38 -7.83 -12.37
CA THR A 134 -1.82 -7.96 -12.25
C THR A 134 -2.34 -6.94 -11.26
N GLY A 135 -3.57 -6.52 -11.43
CA GLY A 135 -4.34 -5.59 -10.64
C GLY A 135 -3.63 -4.71 -9.63
N TYR A 136 -3.83 -3.40 -9.75
CA TYR A 136 -3.36 -2.43 -8.77
C TYR A 136 -4.36 -1.26 -8.75
N ARG A 137 -4.70 -0.73 -7.56
CA ARG A 137 -5.68 0.36 -7.45
C ARG A 137 -5.25 1.62 -8.18
N GLY A 138 -3.96 1.93 -8.17
CA GLY A 138 -3.41 3.05 -8.91
C GLY A 138 -3.25 2.78 -10.42
N GLY A 139 -3.57 1.56 -10.87
CA GLY A 139 -3.38 1.13 -12.24
C GLY A 139 -2.04 0.44 -12.48
N LEU A 140 -1.97 -0.40 -13.50
CA LEU A 140 -0.77 -1.18 -13.81
C LEU A 140 0.43 -0.29 -14.17
N HIS A 141 0.18 0.85 -14.78
CA HIS A 141 1.23 1.82 -15.10
C HIS A 141 1.91 2.34 -13.84
N MET A 142 1.14 2.69 -12.80
CA MET A 142 1.69 3.11 -11.52
C MET A 142 2.44 1.98 -10.84
N LYS A 143 1.91 0.76 -10.87
CA LYS A 143 2.57 -0.42 -10.31
C LYS A 143 3.95 -0.60 -10.95
N GLN A 144 4.03 -0.51 -12.28
CA GLN A 144 5.30 -0.62 -12.99
C GLN A 144 6.27 0.51 -12.59
N ARG A 145 5.80 1.75 -12.49
CA ARG A 145 6.63 2.88 -12.05
C ARG A 145 7.23 2.65 -10.67
N LEU A 146 6.45 2.13 -9.74
CA LEU A 146 6.92 1.87 -8.37
C LEU A 146 7.97 0.75 -8.36
N LEU A 147 7.74 -0.32 -9.11
CA LEU A 147 8.72 -1.39 -9.24
C LEU A 147 10.01 -0.89 -9.89
N ASP A 148 9.91 -0.07 -10.93
CA ASP A 148 11.08 0.51 -11.60
C ASP A 148 11.85 1.44 -10.66
N LEU A 149 11.14 2.26 -9.89
CA LEU A 149 11.75 3.12 -8.87
C LEU A 149 12.58 2.30 -7.88
N GLU A 150 12.05 1.18 -7.42
CA GLU A 150 12.73 0.34 -6.44
C GLU A 150 13.90 -0.43 -7.04
N ARG A 151 13.83 -0.79 -8.33
CA ARG A 151 14.92 -1.51 -9.02
C ARG A 151 16.12 -0.62 -9.35
N CYS A 152 15.89 0.68 -9.55
CA CYS A 152 16.97 1.63 -9.83
C CYS A 152 17.87 1.89 -8.62
N ARG A 153 17.62 1.20 -7.54
CA ARG A 153 18.41 1.23 -6.31
C ARG A 153 19.28 0.00 -6.20
#